data_ba64dc8f4caf444b486bfc881bb9a5ab
#
_entry.id   ba64dc8f4caf444b486bfc881bb9a5ab
#
_cell.length_a   1.000
_cell.length_b   1.000
_cell.length_c   1.000
_cell.angle_alpha   90.00
_cell.angle_beta   90.00
_cell.angle_gamma   90.00
#
_symmetry.space_group_name_H-M   'P 1'
#
loop_
_entity.id
_entity.type
_entity.pdbx_description
1 polymer ?
#
loop_
_entity_poly.entity_id
_entity_poly.type
_entity_poly.pdbx_seq_one_letter_code
_entity_poly.pdbx_strand_id
1 'polypeptide(L)' 'MQLYILNNVLSDYTAGMAVIAAENMDQCRELFIKEFGEYHADDFDKHARFTVIESVGLDEAGIVEYVYGGG' A
#
# COMPACT_ATOMS: atom_id res chain seq x y z
N MET A 1 -8.78 -11.51 6.40
CA MET A 1 -7.82 -10.67 5.66
C MET A 1 -8.13 -9.21 5.94
N GLN A 2 -7.11 -8.39 5.94
CA GLN A 2 -7.24 -6.96 6.21
C GLN A 2 -7.06 -6.17 4.94
N LEU A 3 -7.66 -4.99 4.89
CA LEU A 3 -7.46 -4.04 3.80
C LEU A 3 -6.64 -2.87 4.34
N TYR A 4 -5.49 -2.65 3.72
CA TYR A 4 -4.57 -1.56 4.10
C TYR A 4 -4.70 -0.44 3.08
N ILE A 5 -5.08 0.72 3.55
CA ILE A 5 -5.15 1.92 2.72
C ILE A 5 -3.95 2.78 3.07
N LEU A 6 -3.06 2.96 2.10
CA LEU A 6 -1.83 3.72 2.27
C LEU A 6 -1.97 5.05 1.56
N ASN A 7 -1.86 6.12 2.31
CA ASN A 7 -1.79 7.46 1.74
C ASN A 7 -0.36 7.97 1.84
N ASN A 8 -0.02 8.95 1.03
CA ASN A 8 1.29 9.57 0.97
C ASN A 8 2.39 8.59 0.56
N VAL A 9 2.06 7.74 -0.40
CA VAL A 9 3.00 6.83 -1.05
C VAL A 9 2.99 7.11 -2.54
N LEU A 10 3.95 6.55 -3.28
CA LEU A 10 4.05 6.71 -4.73
C LEU A 10 4.03 8.19 -5.14
N SER A 11 4.63 9.02 -4.30
CA SER A 11 4.57 10.46 -4.46
C SER A 11 5.50 10.92 -5.59
N ASP A 12 5.01 11.85 -6.37
CA ASP A 12 5.82 12.61 -7.31
C ASP A 12 5.63 14.07 -6.91
N TYR A 13 5.03 14.93 -7.67
CA TYR A 13 4.74 16.28 -7.17
C TYR A 13 3.62 16.31 -6.15
N THR A 14 2.70 15.36 -6.25
CA THR A 14 1.63 15.19 -5.27
C THR A 14 1.68 13.79 -4.69
N ALA A 15 1.03 13.59 -3.56
CA ALA A 15 0.97 12.28 -2.93
C ALA A 15 0.04 11.34 -3.69
N GLY A 16 0.48 10.09 -3.82
CA GLY A 16 -0.35 9.01 -4.33
C GLY A 16 -0.94 8.18 -3.20
N MET A 17 -1.52 7.06 -3.57
CA MET A 17 -2.10 6.12 -2.61
C MET A 17 -2.08 4.70 -3.15
N ALA A 18 -2.20 3.74 -2.25
CA ALA A 18 -2.35 2.33 -2.61
C ALA A 18 -3.33 1.66 -1.67
N VAL A 19 -4.05 0.68 -2.18
CA VAL A 19 -4.96 -0.15 -1.39
C VAL A 19 -4.53 -1.60 -1.56
N ILE A 20 -4.19 -2.26 -0.47
CA ILE A 20 -3.58 -3.58 -0.47
C ILE A 20 -4.36 -4.50 0.47
N ALA A 21 -4.75 -5.66 -0.03
CA ALA A 21 -5.33 -6.73 0.79
C ALA A 21 -4.21 -7.64 1.27
N ALA A 22 -4.11 -7.87 2.56
CA ALA A 22 -3.05 -8.70 3.13
C ALA A 22 -3.47 -9.28 4.48
N GLU A 23 -2.83 -10.37 4.87
CA GLU A 23 -3.09 -11.02 6.15
C GLU A 23 -2.53 -10.22 7.33
N ASN A 24 -1.42 -9.53 7.10
CA ASN A 24 -0.74 -8.74 8.12
C ASN A 24 0.11 -7.65 7.45
N MET A 25 0.71 -6.81 8.29
CA MET A 25 1.52 -5.70 7.80
C MET A 25 2.76 -6.17 7.05
N ASP A 26 3.40 -7.25 7.47
CA ASP A 26 4.58 -7.77 6.80
C ASP A 26 4.26 -8.21 5.38
N GLN A 27 3.15 -8.90 5.19
CA GLN A 27 2.70 -9.28 3.86
C GLN A 27 2.34 -8.05 3.02
N CYS A 28 1.70 -7.08 3.64
CA CYS A 28 1.36 -5.82 2.97
C CYS A 28 2.62 -5.15 2.41
N ARG A 29 3.68 -5.08 3.22
CA ARG A 29 4.95 -4.51 2.82
C ARG A 29 5.58 -5.29 1.66
N GLU A 30 5.58 -6.61 1.76
CA GLU A 30 6.12 -7.45 0.69
C GLU A 30 5.40 -7.23 -0.63
N LEU A 31 4.08 -7.17 -0.60
CA LEU A 31 3.28 -6.93 -1.79
C LEU A 31 3.55 -5.55 -2.38
N PHE A 32 3.68 -4.55 -1.53
CA PHE A 32 3.97 -3.18 -1.96
C PHE A 32 5.33 -3.12 -2.68
N ILE A 33 6.35 -3.70 -2.08
CA ILE A 33 7.70 -3.68 -2.65
C ILE A 33 7.78 -4.51 -3.92
N LYS A 34 7.11 -5.66 -3.95
CA LYS A 34 7.08 -6.50 -5.14
C LYS A 34 6.44 -5.79 -6.33
N GLU A 35 5.37 -5.05 -6.09
CA GLU A 35 4.64 -4.36 -7.18
C GLU A 35 5.34 -3.08 -7.60
N PHE A 36 5.78 -2.27 -6.64
CA PHE A 36 6.28 -0.93 -6.92
C PHE A 36 7.82 -0.81 -6.89
N GLY A 37 8.50 -1.80 -6.33
CA GLY A 37 9.95 -1.87 -6.26
C GLY A 37 10.53 -1.35 -4.96
N GLU A 38 11.74 -1.79 -4.64
CA GLU A 38 12.44 -1.37 -3.41
C GLU A 38 12.72 0.12 -3.36
N TYR A 39 12.73 0.75 -4.51
CA TYR A 39 12.87 2.20 -4.58
C TYR A 39 11.82 2.92 -3.75
N HIS A 40 10.64 2.32 -3.60
CA HIS A 40 9.54 2.89 -2.83
C HIS A 40 9.45 2.38 -1.39
N ALA A 41 10.45 1.63 -0.93
CA ALA A 41 10.41 1.09 0.43
C ALA A 41 10.33 2.18 1.49
N ASP A 42 11.01 3.30 1.30
CA ASP A 42 10.94 4.43 2.23
C ASP A 42 9.55 5.07 2.26
N ASP A 43 8.85 5.08 1.13
CA ASP A 43 7.47 5.55 1.11
C ASP A 43 6.63 4.74 2.10
N PHE A 44 6.77 3.42 2.05
CA PHE A 44 6.03 2.54 2.95
C PHE A 44 6.48 2.71 4.40
N ASP A 45 7.79 2.72 4.63
CA ASP A 45 8.33 2.64 5.98
C ASP A 45 8.33 3.98 6.72
N LYS A 46 8.44 5.09 6.00
CA LYS A 46 8.67 6.41 6.60
C LYS A 46 7.56 7.42 6.33
N HIS A 47 6.87 7.29 5.22
CA HIS A 47 5.96 8.34 4.77
C HIS A 47 4.50 7.92 4.73
N ALA A 48 4.22 6.64 4.58
CA ALA A 48 2.85 6.16 4.43
C ALA A 48 2.00 6.44 5.65
N ARG A 49 0.77 6.84 5.41
CA ARG A 49 -0.26 6.92 6.43
C ARG A 49 -1.22 5.77 6.19
N PHE A 50 -1.40 4.94 7.19
CA PHE A 50 -2.16 3.72 7.07
C PHE A 50 -3.55 3.87 7.66
N THR A 51 -4.55 3.39 6.94
CA THR A 51 -5.86 3.08 7.48
C THR A 51 -6.06 1.59 7.27
N VAL A 52 -6.42 0.87 8.32
CA VAL A 52 -6.59 -0.59 8.26
C VAL A 52 -8.05 -0.92 8.50
N ILE A 53 -8.63 -1.65 7.55
CA ILE A 53 -9.97 -2.18 7.68
C ILE A 53 -9.84 -3.67 7.90
N GLU A 54 -10.27 -4.14 9.07
CA GLU A 54 -10.15 -5.54 9.46
C GLU A 54 -11.32 -6.38 8.97
N SER A 55 -11.07 -7.67 8.82
CA SER A 55 -12.12 -8.66 8.52
C SER A 55 -12.83 -8.41 7.20
N VAL A 56 -12.08 -7.99 6.19
CA VAL A 56 -12.62 -7.81 4.85
C VAL A 56 -12.76 -9.19 4.20
N GLY A 57 -13.88 -9.43 3.54
CA GLY A 57 -14.18 -10.70 2.90
C GLY A 57 -13.51 -10.88 1.55
N LEU A 58 -12.19 -10.73 1.51
CA LEU A 58 -11.42 -10.94 0.29
C LEU A 58 -10.72 -12.30 0.34
N ASP A 59 -10.68 -12.98 -0.80
CA ASP A 59 -10.16 -14.34 -0.89
C ASP A 59 -8.64 -14.37 -1.08
N GLU A 60 -8.07 -13.32 -1.67
CA GLU A 60 -6.66 -13.31 -2.01
C GLU A 60 -5.99 -12.01 -1.59
N ALA A 61 -4.75 -12.13 -1.11
CA ALA A 61 -3.91 -10.97 -0.87
C ALA A 61 -3.41 -10.39 -2.19
N GLY A 62 -3.27 -9.08 -2.27
CA GLY A 62 -2.77 -8.43 -3.47
C GLY A 62 -3.03 -6.94 -3.47
N ILE A 63 -2.52 -6.31 -4.50
CA ILE A 63 -2.78 -4.89 -4.74
C ILE A 63 -4.19 -4.75 -5.30
N VAL A 64 -5.03 -4.03 -4.59
CA VAL A 64 -6.43 -3.81 -5.01
C VAL A 64 -6.51 -2.63 -5.96
N GLU A 65 -5.89 -1.53 -5.59
CA GLU A 65 -5.89 -0.32 -6.40
C GLU A 65 -4.72 0.57 -6.01
N TYR A 66 -4.30 1.44 -6.89
CA TYR A 66 -3.28 2.42 -6.57
C TYR A 66 -3.40 3.63 -7.48
N VAL A 67 -2.85 4.75 -7.03
CA VAL A 67 -2.75 5.98 -7.80
C VAL A 67 -1.37 6.58 -7.54
N TYR A 68 -0.60 6.79 -8.61
CA TYR A 68 0.64 7.54 -8.49
C TYR A 68 0.34 9.01 -8.31
N GLY A 69 1.09 9.67 -7.43
CA GLY A 69 1.09 11.11 -7.36
C GLY A 69 1.65 11.68 -8.66
N GLY A 70 1.16 12.83 -9.08
CA GLY A 70 1.61 13.45 -10.30
C GLY A 70 1.48 14.95 -10.25
N GLY A 71 2.28 15.60 -11.04
CA GLY A 71 2.28 17.03 -11.10
C GLY A 71 1.60 17.59 -12.33
#